data_a8efd3674a2014888347bf84e073f249
#
_entry.id   a8efd3674a2014888347bf84e073f249
#
_cell.length_a   1.000
_cell.length_b   1.000
_cell.length_c   1.000
_cell.angle_alpha   90.00
_cell.angle_beta   90.00
_cell.angle_gamma   90.00
#
_symmetry.space_group_name_H-M   'P 1'
#
loop_
_entity.id
_entity.type
_entity.pdbx_description
1 polymer ?
#
loop_
_entity_poly.entity_id
_entity_poly.type
_entity_poly.pdbx_seq_one_letter_code
_entity_poly.pdbx_strand_id
1 'polypeptide(L)'
;MTLSPHLPDKLTISLWDFSWYTRTGPGEPFADLDRAFEEAVTRGYNTVRICAMPFLLFGSRLDTGKLRPSGLGGAYGQRMRWYDVGGGGEIDGRAWLRELFEAALRHDCFVILSSWEYQQSPSFGEDRAWFDALMAVDPERRPEALADALADLIDFLVIHGLDDRIAFTELHNEVQGSRLTDGLEGQDKVVALRPRLERGIARFKERHPNRPVTVNYAKVPVGSLRGVPREVDVAVFHPYVYGVLDELLATFAIRDRGRPFAQEPVRRELLRPGAPDLADWTPPPGDRWRLEATTVGPREIYVHDWCDPDRWDAWLYDRYAMHRLAMEQRLTTWIEAAADWAAGSGVPLVFGEGWIGYTPLHGTFEEGPVGAAFCRRAVEESARVGAWGAVVCSNAAPQHPMWQDIALQRECNAVLRG
;
A
#
# COMPACT_ATOMS: atom_id res chain seq x y z
N MET A 1 -16.80 -13.60 -13.73
CA MET A 1 -17.68 -12.41 -13.54
C MET A 1 -17.45 -11.43 -14.69
N THR A 2 -18.48 -10.84 -15.27
CA THR A 2 -18.30 -9.76 -16.26
C THR A 2 -18.19 -8.44 -15.47
N LEU A 3 -17.13 -7.66 -15.72
CA LEU A 3 -17.01 -6.33 -15.12
C LEU A 3 -18.22 -5.47 -15.51
N SER A 4 -18.60 -4.57 -14.60
CA SER A 4 -19.72 -3.67 -14.87
C SER A 4 -19.40 -2.74 -16.04
N PRO A 5 -20.32 -2.52 -17.01
CA PRO A 5 -20.05 -1.77 -18.24
C PRO A 5 -19.78 -0.27 -18.01
N HIS A 6 -20.01 0.26 -16.80
CA HIS A 6 -19.65 1.64 -16.46
C HIS A 6 -18.18 1.81 -16.05
N LEU A 7 -17.47 0.72 -15.77
CA LEU A 7 -16.05 0.77 -15.41
C LEU A 7 -15.18 0.99 -16.65
N PRO A 8 -14.06 1.70 -16.53
CA PRO A 8 -13.16 1.91 -17.65
C PRO A 8 -12.54 0.61 -18.18
N ASP A 9 -12.25 0.58 -19.48
CA ASP A 9 -11.54 -0.54 -20.12
C ASP A 9 -10.17 -0.79 -19.50
N LYS A 10 -9.53 0.25 -18.99
CA LYS A 10 -8.25 0.23 -18.28
C LYS A 10 -8.27 1.14 -17.06
N LEU A 11 -7.76 0.64 -15.93
CA LEU A 11 -7.55 1.41 -14.71
C LEU A 11 -6.13 1.97 -14.65
N THR A 12 -5.97 3.27 -14.86
CA THR A 12 -4.72 3.99 -14.59
C THR A 12 -4.74 4.45 -13.14
N ILE A 13 -3.92 3.81 -12.29
CA ILE A 13 -4.09 3.85 -10.84
C ILE A 13 -3.03 4.74 -10.18
N SER A 14 -3.46 5.71 -9.35
CA SER A 14 -2.61 6.41 -8.40
C SER A 14 -2.81 5.84 -6.99
N LEU A 15 -1.72 5.51 -6.30
CA LEU A 15 -1.76 4.97 -4.94
C LEU A 15 -1.79 6.10 -3.91
N TRP A 16 -2.96 6.40 -3.37
CA TRP A 16 -3.11 7.40 -2.31
C TRP A 16 -2.95 6.81 -0.90
N ASP A 17 -2.92 5.46 -0.80
CA ASP A 17 -2.79 4.69 0.43
C ASP A 17 -3.67 5.23 1.59
N PHE A 18 -3.07 5.56 2.74
CA PHE A 18 -3.69 6.25 3.88
C PHE A 18 -3.39 7.76 3.88
N SER A 19 -2.65 8.28 2.90
CA SER A 19 -2.24 9.69 2.86
C SER A 19 -3.41 10.64 2.65
N TRP A 20 -4.48 10.18 1.99
CA TRP A 20 -5.71 10.95 1.78
C TRP A 20 -6.39 11.41 3.09
N TYR A 21 -6.12 10.75 4.23
CA TYR A 21 -6.62 11.17 5.53
C TYR A 21 -5.51 11.57 6.51
N THR A 22 -4.26 11.22 6.27
CA THR A 22 -3.15 11.57 7.16
C THR A 22 -2.46 12.87 6.76
N ARG A 23 -2.67 13.37 5.53
CA ARG A 23 -2.04 14.56 4.97
C ARG A 23 -3.06 15.59 4.52
N THR A 24 -3.92 16.00 5.45
CA THR A 24 -5.05 16.90 5.25
C THR A 24 -4.83 18.29 5.87
N GLY A 25 -3.66 18.54 6.45
CA GLY A 25 -3.31 19.82 7.06
C GLY A 25 -3.13 20.96 6.01
N PRO A 26 -3.07 22.21 6.46
CA PRO A 26 -2.89 23.34 5.56
C PRO A 26 -1.64 23.20 4.70
N GLY A 27 -1.81 23.24 3.38
CA GLY A 27 -0.72 23.10 2.41
C GLY A 27 -0.30 21.67 2.11
N GLU A 28 -0.89 20.67 2.76
CA GLU A 28 -0.67 19.26 2.45
C GLU A 28 -1.45 18.82 1.19
N PRO A 29 -1.02 17.73 0.54
CA PRO A 29 -1.58 17.30 -0.75
C PRO A 29 -3.08 17.03 -0.76
N PHE A 30 -3.63 16.59 0.36
CA PHE A 30 -5.04 16.23 0.48
C PHE A 30 -5.85 17.21 1.35
N ALA A 31 -5.34 18.44 1.57
CA ALA A 31 -6.14 19.50 2.17
C ALA A 31 -7.33 19.91 1.28
N ASP A 32 -7.23 19.65 -0.02
CA ASP A 32 -8.24 19.91 -1.05
C ASP A 32 -8.32 18.68 -1.96
N LEU A 33 -9.38 17.89 -1.82
CA LEU A 33 -9.59 16.66 -2.58
C LEU A 33 -9.92 16.92 -4.04
N ASP A 34 -10.64 18.00 -4.36
CA ASP A 34 -10.91 18.36 -5.76
C ASP A 34 -9.62 18.66 -6.51
N ARG A 35 -8.72 19.42 -5.91
CA ARG A 35 -7.40 19.68 -6.47
C ARG A 35 -6.60 18.40 -6.66
N ALA A 36 -6.61 17.49 -5.68
CA ALA A 36 -5.88 16.22 -5.77
C ALA A 36 -6.38 15.37 -6.95
N PHE A 37 -7.70 15.29 -7.17
CA PHE A 37 -8.28 14.60 -8.32
C PHE A 37 -8.02 15.32 -9.65
N GLU A 38 -8.13 16.65 -9.72
CA GLU A 38 -7.78 17.45 -10.92
C GLU A 38 -6.33 17.17 -11.35
N GLU A 39 -5.40 17.20 -10.39
CA GLU A 39 -4.00 16.88 -10.63
C GLU A 39 -3.81 15.44 -11.11
N ALA A 40 -4.53 14.45 -10.56
CA ALA A 40 -4.49 13.06 -10.98
C ALA A 40 -4.99 12.90 -12.43
N VAL A 41 -6.14 13.46 -12.76
CA VAL A 41 -6.70 13.42 -14.13
C VAL A 41 -5.75 14.08 -15.13
N THR A 42 -5.14 15.21 -14.75
CA THR A 42 -4.15 15.91 -15.60
C THR A 42 -2.94 15.04 -15.90
N ARG A 43 -2.58 14.11 -15.02
CA ARG A 43 -1.50 13.11 -15.22
C ARG A 43 -1.94 11.83 -15.91
N GLY A 44 -3.22 11.75 -16.28
CA GLY A 44 -3.80 10.62 -17.00
C GLY A 44 -4.33 9.50 -16.12
N TYR A 45 -4.46 9.71 -14.82
CA TYR A 45 -5.13 8.76 -13.94
C TYR A 45 -6.66 8.85 -14.07
N ASN A 46 -7.33 7.72 -13.93
CA ASN A 46 -8.78 7.62 -13.84
C ASN A 46 -9.22 6.85 -12.57
N THR A 47 -8.27 6.40 -11.77
CA THR A 47 -8.54 5.56 -10.61
C THR A 47 -7.56 5.89 -9.50
N VAL A 48 -8.06 5.94 -8.26
CA VAL A 48 -7.23 6.05 -7.05
C VAL A 48 -7.43 4.83 -6.17
N ARG A 49 -6.36 4.38 -5.49
CA ARG A 49 -6.41 3.27 -4.55
C ARG A 49 -6.13 3.78 -3.14
N ILE A 50 -7.05 3.50 -2.20
CA ILE A 50 -7.01 4.04 -0.83
C ILE A 50 -7.11 2.97 0.25
N CYS A 51 -6.51 3.25 1.41
CA CYS A 51 -6.84 2.60 2.68
C CYS A 51 -8.14 3.24 3.21
N ALA A 52 -9.26 2.56 3.04
CA ALA A 52 -10.57 3.09 3.40
C ALA A 52 -10.90 2.95 4.89
N MET A 53 -10.03 2.31 5.68
CA MET A 53 -10.22 2.02 7.11
C MET A 53 -11.61 1.41 7.43
N PRO A 54 -12.07 0.38 6.72
CA PRO A 54 -13.45 -0.08 6.85
C PRO A 54 -13.81 -0.51 8.26
N PHE A 55 -12.93 -1.28 8.93
CA PHE A 55 -13.20 -1.74 10.30
C PHE A 55 -13.22 -0.58 11.30
N LEU A 56 -12.26 0.34 11.21
CA LEU A 56 -12.16 1.47 12.14
C LEU A 56 -13.36 2.42 11.97
N LEU A 57 -13.79 2.68 10.74
CA LEU A 57 -14.90 3.59 10.47
C LEU A 57 -16.28 2.95 10.68
N PHE A 58 -16.44 1.66 10.42
CA PHE A 58 -17.77 1.03 10.39
C PHE A 58 -17.92 -0.17 11.33
N GLY A 59 -16.83 -0.92 11.60
CA GLY A 59 -16.86 -2.14 12.42
C GLY A 59 -16.49 -1.94 13.90
N SER A 60 -15.64 -0.96 14.23
CA SER A 60 -15.05 -0.80 15.56
C SER A 60 -16.00 -0.28 16.62
N ARG A 61 -17.09 0.41 16.24
CA ARG A 61 -17.99 1.16 17.11
C ARG A 61 -17.34 2.33 17.86
N LEU A 62 -16.12 2.73 17.47
CA LEU A 62 -15.47 3.91 18.00
C LEU A 62 -16.07 5.19 17.39
N ASP A 63 -15.95 6.30 18.11
CA ASP A 63 -16.29 7.62 17.57
C ASP A 63 -15.21 8.02 16.56
N THR A 64 -15.58 8.12 15.28
CA THR A 64 -14.70 8.50 14.17
C THR A 64 -14.96 9.91 13.66
N GLY A 65 -15.84 10.67 14.33
CA GLY A 65 -16.13 12.07 13.98
C GLY A 65 -15.01 13.05 14.28
N LYS A 66 -13.98 12.62 15.03
CA LYS A 66 -12.83 13.44 15.42
C LYS A 66 -11.52 12.65 15.35
N LEU A 67 -11.19 12.17 14.16
CA LEU A 67 -9.92 11.49 13.96
C LEU A 67 -8.77 12.47 13.97
N ARG A 68 -7.73 12.15 14.72
CA ARG A 68 -6.48 12.92 14.79
C ARG A 68 -5.33 12.03 14.31
N PRO A 69 -4.96 12.12 13.02
CA PRO A 69 -3.76 11.47 12.54
C PRO A 69 -2.51 12.24 12.93
N SER A 70 -1.46 11.52 13.29
CA SER A 70 -0.15 12.09 13.55
C SER A 70 0.95 11.11 13.13
N GLY A 71 2.20 11.58 13.05
CA GLY A 71 3.37 10.74 12.82
C GLY A 71 3.45 9.57 13.79
N LEU A 72 4.28 8.60 13.50
CA LEU A 72 4.42 7.32 14.23
C LEU A 72 4.96 7.46 15.67
N GLY A 73 4.48 8.40 16.45
CA GLY A 73 5.00 8.70 17.80
C GLY A 73 5.91 9.92 17.81
N GLY A 74 5.45 11.04 17.32
CA GLY A 74 6.19 12.29 17.32
C GLY A 74 7.34 12.31 16.32
N ALA A 75 8.57 12.06 16.76
CA ALA A 75 9.76 12.11 15.90
C ALA A 75 10.11 10.77 15.20
N TYR A 76 9.38 9.70 15.48
CA TYR A 76 9.66 8.38 14.92
C TYR A 76 8.91 8.19 13.59
N GLY A 77 9.58 7.61 12.60
CA GLY A 77 9.01 7.35 11.27
C GLY A 77 8.93 8.57 10.36
N GLN A 78 9.42 9.74 10.77
CA GLN A 78 9.26 11.00 10.04
C GLN A 78 10.06 11.06 8.73
N ARG A 79 10.94 10.09 8.47
CA ARG A 79 11.71 9.98 7.22
C ARG A 79 11.41 8.72 6.42
N MET A 80 10.48 7.94 6.90
CA MET A 80 9.86 6.90 6.09
C MET A 80 8.77 7.51 5.22
N ARG A 81 8.76 7.21 3.92
CA ARG A 81 7.83 7.81 2.95
C ARG A 81 6.38 7.80 3.38
N TRP A 82 5.93 6.67 3.92
CA TRP A 82 4.53 6.49 4.30
C TRP A 82 4.23 6.85 5.77
N TYR A 83 5.24 7.12 6.58
CA TYR A 83 5.07 7.58 7.97
C TYR A 83 5.40 9.04 8.19
N ASP A 84 5.83 9.76 7.14
CA ASP A 84 6.09 11.20 7.18
C ASP A 84 4.76 11.96 7.25
N VAL A 85 4.18 11.99 8.43
CA VAL A 85 2.89 12.64 8.71
C VAL A 85 3.13 13.84 9.61
N GLY A 86 2.76 15.03 9.16
CA GLY A 86 2.95 16.29 9.90
C GLY A 86 2.11 16.38 11.17
N GLY A 87 0.99 15.67 11.23
CA GLY A 87 0.04 15.73 12.33
C GLY A 87 -0.76 17.03 12.37
N GLY A 88 -1.59 17.18 13.42
CA GLY A 88 -2.30 18.43 13.68
C GLY A 88 -3.61 18.66 12.93
N GLY A 89 -4.02 17.71 12.08
CA GLY A 89 -5.34 17.71 11.47
C GLY A 89 -6.37 16.97 12.35
N GLU A 90 -7.63 17.39 12.30
CA GLU A 90 -8.76 16.65 12.84
C GLU A 90 -9.77 16.49 11.70
N ILE A 91 -10.22 15.26 11.45
CA ILE A 91 -11.20 14.95 10.42
C ILE A 91 -12.36 14.11 10.99
N ASP A 92 -13.57 14.30 10.45
CA ASP A 92 -14.62 13.30 10.54
C ASP A 92 -14.36 12.22 9.46
N GLY A 93 -14.00 11.02 9.88
CA GLY A 93 -13.52 9.98 8.96
C GLY A 93 -14.57 9.57 7.93
N ARG A 94 -15.84 9.48 8.31
CA ARG A 94 -16.94 9.11 7.38
C ARG A 94 -17.29 10.28 6.46
N ALA A 95 -17.35 11.50 7.00
CA ALA A 95 -17.61 12.68 6.19
C ALA A 95 -16.50 12.90 5.17
N TRP A 96 -15.21 12.70 5.56
CA TRP A 96 -14.07 12.84 4.68
C TRP A 96 -14.02 11.78 3.59
N LEU A 97 -14.39 10.53 3.93
CA LEU A 97 -14.54 9.46 2.93
C LEU A 97 -15.64 9.80 1.92
N ARG A 98 -16.78 10.34 2.36
CA ARG A 98 -17.85 10.79 1.47
C ARG A 98 -17.37 11.92 0.56
N GLU A 99 -16.67 12.91 1.09
CA GLU A 99 -16.06 14.01 0.32
C GLU A 99 -15.11 13.49 -0.78
N LEU A 100 -14.30 12.48 -0.45
CA LEU A 100 -13.41 11.84 -1.43
C LEU A 100 -14.23 11.23 -2.59
N PHE A 101 -15.32 10.52 -2.29
CA PHE A 101 -16.17 9.92 -3.33
C PHE A 101 -16.97 10.96 -4.13
N GLU A 102 -17.41 12.04 -3.50
CA GLU A 102 -18.04 13.18 -4.18
C GLU A 102 -17.05 13.87 -5.14
N ALA A 103 -15.77 14.05 -4.71
CA ALA A 103 -14.72 14.56 -5.58
C ALA A 103 -14.40 13.58 -6.73
N ALA A 104 -14.32 12.27 -6.44
CA ALA A 104 -14.12 11.25 -7.48
C ALA A 104 -15.24 11.30 -8.55
N LEU A 105 -16.49 11.49 -8.12
CA LEU A 105 -17.64 11.64 -9.03
C LEU A 105 -17.51 12.91 -9.90
N ARG A 106 -17.15 14.05 -9.30
CA ARG A 106 -16.97 15.32 -10.04
C ARG A 106 -15.89 15.24 -11.11
N HIS A 107 -14.83 14.46 -10.86
CA HIS A 107 -13.68 14.30 -11.76
C HIS A 107 -13.71 13.02 -12.61
N ASP A 108 -14.84 12.32 -12.65
CA ASP A 108 -15.04 11.04 -13.36
C ASP A 108 -13.94 10.01 -13.06
N CYS A 109 -13.56 9.92 -11.79
CA CYS A 109 -12.58 8.95 -11.29
C CYS A 109 -13.26 7.82 -10.53
N PHE A 110 -12.55 6.70 -10.45
CA PHE A 110 -12.96 5.52 -9.69
C PHE A 110 -12.07 5.32 -8.47
N VAL A 111 -12.55 4.56 -7.50
CA VAL A 111 -11.86 4.29 -6.25
C VAL A 111 -11.74 2.78 -6.03
N ILE A 112 -10.53 2.31 -5.77
CA ILE A 112 -10.27 0.97 -5.25
C ILE A 112 -10.24 1.09 -3.73
N LEU A 113 -11.18 0.41 -3.06
CA LEU A 113 -11.26 0.36 -1.61
C LEU A 113 -10.39 -0.77 -1.07
N SER A 114 -9.45 -0.45 -0.18
CA SER A 114 -8.61 -1.44 0.49
C SER A 114 -8.52 -1.17 1.99
N SER A 115 -7.88 -2.05 2.74
CA SER A 115 -7.58 -1.90 4.16
C SER A 115 -6.10 -2.20 4.42
N TRP A 116 -5.44 -1.35 5.21
CA TRP A 116 -4.11 -1.61 5.78
C TRP A 116 -4.18 -1.77 7.30
N GLU A 117 -5.38 -1.96 7.86
CA GLU A 117 -5.64 -1.87 9.30
C GLU A 117 -4.82 -2.88 10.11
N TYR A 118 -4.65 -4.10 9.60
CA TYR A 118 -3.80 -5.12 10.21
C TYR A 118 -2.32 -5.06 9.81
N GLN A 119 -1.89 -3.99 9.14
CA GLN A 119 -0.48 -3.73 8.83
C GLN A 119 0.04 -2.52 9.59
N GLN A 120 -0.60 -1.34 9.44
CA GLN A 120 -0.01 -0.10 9.93
C GLN A 120 -0.97 1.08 10.14
N SER A 121 -2.20 1.07 9.62
CA SER A 121 -3.06 2.24 9.68
C SER A 121 -3.39 2.72 11.11
N PRO A 122 -3.55 1.84 12.12
CA PRO A 122 -3.78 2.28 13.50
C PRO A 122 -2.61 3.08 14.08
N SER A 123 -1.38 2.89 13.57
CA SER A 123 -0.21 3.60 14.06
C SER A 123 -0.27 5.11 13.82
N PHE A 124 -1.08 5.56 12.86
CA PHE A 124 -1.29 6.99 12.60
C PHE A 124 -2.32 7.64 13.53
N GLY A 125 -3.18 6.88 14.19
CA GLY A 125 -4.14 7.41 15.15
C GLY A 125 -3.46 7.86 16.44
N GLU A 126 -3.92 8.97 17.05
CA GLU A 126 -3.48 9.38 18.39
C GLU A 126 -4.10 8.50 19.48
N ASP A 127 -5.25 7.90 19.23
CA ASP A 127 -5.96 7.05 20.19
C ASP A 127 -5.60 5.56 20.00
N ARG A 128 -5.02 4.97 21.05
CA ARG A 128 -4.71 3.54 21.12
C ARG A 128 -5.96 2.65 20.95
N ALA A 129 -7.14 3.15 21.28
CA ALA A 129 -8.38 2.38 21.20
C ALA A 129 -8.60 1.76 19.81
N TRP A 130 -8.09 2.37 18.75
CA TRP A 130 -8.13 1.82 17.38
C TRP A 130 -7.35 0.53 17.25
N PHE A 131 -6.13 0.52 17.78
CA PHE A 131 -5.30 -0.68 17.76
C PHE A 131 -5.88 -1.78 18.65
N ASP A 132 -6.34 -1.42 19.85
CA ASP A 132 -6.94 -2.36 20.78
C ASP A 132 -8.23 -2.98 20.23
N ALA A 133 -9.07 -2.21 19.53
CA ALA A 133 -10.27 -2.73 18.88
C ALA A 133 -9.96 -3.75 17.77
N LEU A 134 -8.94 -3.47 16.93
CA LEU A 134 -8.48 -4.41 15.91
C LEU A 134 -7.91 -5.69 16.52
N MET A 135 -7.09 -5.57 17.57
CA MET A 135 -6.46 -6.72 18.21
C MET A 135 -7.43 -7.57 19.05
N ALA A 136 -8.57 -7.01 19.45
CA ALA A 136 -9.63 -7.75 20.13
C ALA A 136 -10.35 -8.75 19.22
N VAL A 137 -10.24 -8.61 17.89
CA VAL A 137 -10.82 -9.55 16.93
C VAL A 137 -9.95 -10.82 16.88
N ASP A 138 -10.57 -11.99 17.08
CA ASP A 138 -9.90 -13.28 16.94
C ASP A 138 -9.23 -13.37 15.56
N PRO A 139 -7.94 -13.77 15.46
CA PRO A 139 -7.23 -13.89 14.18
C PRO A 139 -7.95 -14.71 13.11
N GLU A 140 -8.66 -15.79 13.52
CA GLU A 140 -9.45 -16.61 12.61
C GLU A 140 -10.65 -15.87 12.00
N ARG A 141 -11.14 -14.82 12.68
CA ARG A 141 -12.35 -14.06 12.32
C ARG A 141 -12.03 -12.70 11.67
N ARG A 142 -10.76 -12.26 11.63
CA ARG A 142 -10.39 -10.95 11.10
C ARG A 142 -10.84 -10.72 9.66
N PRO A 143 -10.67 -11.66 8.70
CA PRO A 143 -11.16 -11.46 7.33
C PRO A 143 -12.69 -11.30 7.25
N GLU A 144 -13.45 -12.02 8.07
CA GLU A 144 -14.92 -11.88 8.11
C GLU A 144 -15.33 -10.54 8.74
N ALA A 145 -14.62 -10.08 9.80
CA ALA A 145 -14.88 -8.77 10.40
C ALA A 145 -14.57 -7.61 9.44
N LEU A 146 -13.51 -7.73 8.64
CA LEU A 146 -13.20 -6.78 7.56
C LEU A 146 -14.28 -6.81 6.47
N ALA A 147 -14.78 -7.99 6.11
CA ALA A 147 -15.84 -8.15 5.13
C ALA A 147 -17.15 -7.49 5.56
N ASP A 148 -17.54 -7.68 6.82
CA ASP A 148 -18.72 -7.03 7.39
C ASP A 148 -18.57 -5.49 7.37
N ALA A 149 -17.41 -4.99 7.79
CA ALA A 149 -17.13 -3.57 7.82
C ALA A 149 -17.06 -2.92 6.41
N LEU A 150 -16.47 -3.64 5.43
CA LEU A 150 -16.49 -3.22 4.03
C LEU A 150 -17.91 -3.17 3.46
N ALA A 151 -18.73 -4.16 3.81
CA ALA A 151 -20.12 -4.18 3.40
C ALA A 151 -20.89 -2.98 3.99
N ASP A 152 -20.67 -2.65 5.28
CA ASP A 152 -21.28 -1.46 5.92
C ASP A 152 -20.78 -0.15 5.26
N LEU A 153 -19.51 -0.08 4.85
CA LEU A 153 -18.97 1.05 4.10
C LEU A 153 -19.67 1.20 2.74
N ILE A 154 -19.86 0.11 2.02
CA ILE A 154 -20.57 0.14 0.72
C ILE A 154 -22.02 0.55 0.91
N ASP A 155 -22.72 0.05 1.92
CA ASP A 155 -24.09 0.48 2.24
C ASP A 155 -24.15 1.99 2.52
N PHE A 156 -23.14 2.52 3.23
CA PHE A 156 -23.02 3.97 3.44
C PHE A 156 -22.87 4.73 2.12
N LEU A 157 -22.04 4.26 1.18
CA LEU A 157 -21.90 4.89 -0.14
C LEU A 157 -23.16 4.76 -0.99
N VAL A 158 -23.87 3.64 -0.93
CA VAL A 158 -25.17 3.43 -1.62
C VAL A 158 -26.19 4.45 -1.15
N ILE A 159 -26.30 4.68 0.18
CA ILE A 159 -27.22 5.69 0.74
C ILE A 159 -26.94 7.10 0.19
N HIS A 160 -25.68 7.39 -0.16
CA HIS A 160 -25.26 8.68 -0.70
C HIS A 160 -25.24 8.71 -2.25
N GLY A 161 -25.55 7.60 -2.93
CA GLY A 161 -25.54 7.50 -4.40
C GLY A 161 -24.13 7.58 -4.99
N LEU A 162 -23.12 7.10 -4.28
CA LEU A 162 -21.70 7.20 -4.65
C LEU A 162 -21.03 5.85 -4.95
N ASP A 163 -21.76 4.76 -4.81
CA ASP A 163 -21.26 3.39 -4.93
C ASP A 163 -20.91 2.99 -6.37
N ASP A 164 -21.35 3.75 -7.38
CA ASP A 164 -20.96 3.58 -8.79
C ASP A 164 -19.50 3.98 -9.06
N ARG A 165 -18.88 4.74 -8.14
CA ARG A 165 -17.46 5.11 -8.23
C ARG A 165 -16.51 4.04 -7.70
N ILE A 166 -17.00 2.94 -7.12
CA ILE A 166 -16.17 1.83 -6.66
C ILE A 166 -15.74 0.97 -7.87
N ALA A 167 -14.44 0.90 -8.14
CA ALA A 167 -13.89 0.00 -9.15
C ALA A 167 -13.96 -1.46 -8.69
N PHE A 168 -13.41 -1.75 -7.53
CA PHE A 168 -13.51 -3.01 -6.80
C PHE A 168 -13.05 -2.83 -5.35
N THR A 169 -13.23 -3.88 -4.53
CA THR A 169 -12.85 -3.87 -3.12
C THR A 169 -11.80 -4.93 -2.81
N GLU A 170 -10.88 -4.61 -1.92
CA GLU A 170 -9.88 -5.52 -1.36
C GLU A 170 -10.14 -5.67 0.14
N LEU A 171 -10.31 -6.90 0.63
CA LEU A 171 -10.49 -7.12 2.07
C LEU A 171 -9.33 -6.58 2.88
N HIS A 172 -8.10 -6.76 2.38
CA HIS A 172 -6.91 -6.23 3.03
C HIS A 172 -5.71 -6.19 2.10
N ASN A 173 -4.80 -5.24 2.35
CA ASN A 173 -3.54 -5.08 1.66
C ASN A 173 -2.53 -6.15 2.09
N GLU A 174 -1.80 -6.72 1.11
CA GLU A 174 -0.65 -7.61 1.32
C GLU A 174 -0.86 -8.63 2.45
N VAL A 175 -1.93 -9.42 2.29
CA VAL A 175 -2.48 -10.28 3.36
C VAL A 175 -1.43 -11.16 4.05
N GLN A 176 -0.43 -11.69 3.32
CA GLN A 176 0.61 -12.54 3.90
C GLN A 176 1.66 -11.77 4.72
N GLY A 177 1.71 -10.44 4.57
CA GLY A 177 2.58 -9.53 5.32
C GLY A 177 1.89 -8.83 6.49
N SER A 178 0.66 -9.22 6.82
CA SER A 178 -0.16 -8.57 7.82
C SER A 178 -0.42 -9.45 9.06
N ARG A 179 -1.05 -8.88 10.08
CA ARG A 179 -1.51 -9.61 11.27
C ARG A 179 -2.70 -10.55 11.02
N LEU A 180 -3.21 -10.62 9.79
CA LEU A 180 -4.14 -11.69 9.38
C LEU A 180 -3.47 -13.06 9.50
N THR A 181 -2.14 -13.10 9.48
CA THR A 181 -1.34 -14.33 9.63
C THR A 181 -1.02 -14.72 11.08
N ASP A 182 -1.52 -14.00 12.07
CA ASP A 182 -1.32 -14.36 13.47
C ASP A 182 -1.83 -15.78 13.73
N GLY A 183 -1.02 -16.61 14.42
CA GLY A 183 -1.30 -18.03 14.65
C GLY A 183 -0.90 -18.97 13.50
N LEU A 184 -0.25 -18.46 12.44
CA LEU A 184 0.24 -19.24 11.29
C LEU A 184 1.77 -19.29 11.20
N GLU A 185 2.46 -19.20 12.35
CA GLU A 185 3.91 -19.23 12.41
C GLU A 185 4.45 -20.59 11.90
N GLY A 186 5.56 -20.52 11.16
CA GLY A 186 6.20 -21.73 10.61
C GLY A 186 5.51 -22.35 9.38
N GLN A 187 4.40 -21.78 8.92
CA GLN A 187 3.67 -22.23 7.74
C GLN A 187 3.94 -21.34 6.52
N ASP A 188 3.64 -21.86 5.31
CA ASP A 188 3.51 -21.03 4.12
C ASP A 188 2.27 -20.12 4.30
N LYS A 189 2.50 -18.86 4.61
CA LYS A 189 1.45 -17.90 4.98
C LYS A 189 0.41 -17.70 3.89
N VAL A 190 0.80 -17.77 2.60
CA VAL A 190 -0.14 -17.62 1.48
C VAL A 190 -1.12 -18.80 1.45
N VAL A 191 -0.57 -20.02 1.58
CA VAL A 191 -1.39 -21.25 1.56
C VAL A 191 -2.23 -21.38 2.83
N ALA A 192 -1.63 -21.14 3.99
CA ALA A 192 -2.30 -21.34 5.28
C ALA A 192 -3.41 -20.29 5.53
N LEU A 193 -3.26 -19.08 4.98
CA LEU A 193 -4.25 -18.02 5.14
C LEU A 193 -5.49 -18.21 4.25
N ARG A 194 -5.37 -18.98 3.16
CA ARG A 194 -6.43 -19.14 2.16
C ARG A 194 -7.82 -19.46 2.75
N PRO A 195 -8.00 -20.43 3.67
CA PRO A 195 -9.33 -20.74 4.20
C PRO A 195 -9.98 -19.57 4.96
N ARG A 196 -9.17 -18.75 5.66
CA ARG A 196 -9.67 -17.54 6.34
C ARG A 196 -10.14 -16.50 5.32
N LEU A 197 -9.36 -16.29 4.25
CA LEU A 197 -9.70 -15.35 3.19
C LEU A 197 -10.95 -15.75 2.41
N GLU A 198 -11.08 -17.04 2.09
CA GLU A 198 -12.27 -17.59 1.42
C GLU A 198 -13.54 -17.35 2.25
N ARG A 199 -13.50 -17.54 3.59
CA ARG A 199 -14.62 -17.18 4.47
C ARG A 199 -14.94 -15.68 4.43
N GLY A 200 -13.91 -14.83 4.47
CA GLY A 200 -14.10 -13.37 4.36
C GLY A 200 -14.73 -12.96 3.03
N ILE A 201 -14.25 -13.50 1.90
CA ILE A 201 -14.83 -13.24 0.58
C ILE A 201 -16.28 -13.72 0.50
N ALA A 202 -16.56 -14.93 0.96
CA ALA A 202 -17.92 -15.48 1.00
C ALA A 202 -18.84 -14.60 1.85
N ARG A 203 -18.38 -14.16 3.03
CA ARG A 203 -19.12 -13.27 3.93
C ARG A 203 -19.47 -11.94 3.28
N PHE A 204 -18.51 -11.34 2.55
CA PHE A 204 -18.76 -10.11 1.80
C PHE A 204 -19.83 -10.32 0.71
N LYS A 205 -19.70 -11.42 -0.06
CA LYS A 205 -20.61 -11.74 -1.17
C LYS A 205 -22.04 -12.08 -0.71
N GLU A 206 -22.26 -12.47 0.54
CA GLU A 206 -23.61 -12.63 1.10
C GLU A 206 -24.43 -11.31 1.04
N ARG A 207 -23.77 -10.15 1.24
CA ARG A 207 -24.43 -8.83 1.22
C ARG A 207 -24.33 -8.15 -0.14
N HIS A 208 -23.20 -8.27 -0.81
CA HIS A 208 -22.88 -7.61 -2.07
C HIS A 208 -22.45 -8.61 -3.17
N PRO A 209 -23.35 -9.52 -3.62
CA PRO A 209 -23.01 -10.61 -4.54
C PRO A 209 -22.51 -10.14 -5.91
N ASN A 210 -22.85 -8.93 -6.32
CA ASN A 210 -22.50 -8.37 -7.63
C ASN A 210 -21.33 -7.37 -7.57
N ARG A 211 -20.76 -7.10 -6.38
CA ARG A 211 -19.60 -6.21 -6.23
C ARG A 211 -18.30 -7.00 -6.28
N PRO A 212 -17.35 -6.61 -7.14
CA PRO A 212 -16.07 -7.29 -7.20
C PRO A 212 -15.30 -7.16 -5.88
N VAL A 213 -14.86 -8.31 -5.36
CA VAL A 213 -14.06 -8.39 -4.13
C VAL A 213 -12.83 -9.26 -4.33
N THR A 214 -11.72 -8.87 -3.72
CA THR A 214 -10.46 -9.58 -3.79
C THR A 214 -9.62 -9.42 -2.51
N VAL A 215 -8.42 -9.99 -2.56
CA VAL A 215 -7.29 -9.75 -1.67
C VAL A 215 -6.04 -9.56 -2.51
N ASN A 216 -5.01 -8.93 -1.97
CA ASN A 216 -3.77 -8.75 -2.71
C ASN A 216 -2.54 -9.26 -1.95
N TYR A 217 -1.43 -9.40 -2.66
CA TYR A 217 -0.21 -10.02 -2.17
C TYR A 217 1.00 -9.13 -2.46
N ALA A 218 1.86 -8.93 -1.44
CA ALA A 218 3.21 -8.44 -1.63
C ALA A 218 3.99 -9.42 -2.51
N LYS A 219 4.55 -8.97 -3.61
CA LYS A 219 5.15 -9.80 -4.65
C LYS A 219 4.13 -10.71 -5.33
N VAL A 220 4.55 -11.44 -6.35
CA VAL A 220 3.79 -12.52 -6.95
C VAL A 220 4.24 -13.82 -6.27
N PRO A 221 3.39 -14.52 -5.54
CA PRO A 221 3.81 -15.69 -4.75
C PRO A 221 3.92 -16.94 -5.63
N VAL A 222 4.85 -16.92 -6.62
CA VAL A 222 5.00 -17.97 -7.65
C VAL A 222 5.10 -19.40 -7.10
N GLY A 223 5.73 -19.59 -5.94
CA GLY A 223 5.80 -20.90 -5.28
C GLY A 223 4.50 -21.32 -4.56
N SER A 224 3.58 -20.40 -4.34
CA SER A 224 2.40 -20.53 -3.48
C SER A 224 1.11 -20.03 -4.13
N LEU A 225 1.08 -19.85 -5.46
CA LEU A 225 -0.12 -19.37 -6.19
C LEU A 225 -1.36 -20.24 -5.95
N ARG A 226 -1.19 -21.51 -5.59
CA ARG A 226 -2.30 -22.41 -5.16
C ARG A 226 -2.99 -21.91 -3.89
N GLY A 227 -2.36 -21.05 -3.11
CA GLY A 227 -2.91 -20.44 -1.88
C GLY A 227 -3.71 -19.17 -2.13
N VAL A 228 -3.72 -18.63 -3.34
CA VAL A 228 -4.61 -17.52 -3.70
C VAL A 228 -6.05 -18.05 -3.78
N PRO A 229 -7.04 -17.42 -3.11
CA PRO A 229 -8.44 -17.84 -3.19
C PRO A 229 -8.95 -17.82 -4.63
N ARG A 230 -9.75 -18.81 -4.99
CA ARG A 230 -10.31 -18.92 -6.35
C ARG A 230 -11.56 -18.06 -6.56
N GLU A 231 -12.17 -17.66 -5.46
CA GLU A 231 -13.42 -16.88 -5.42
C GLU A 231 -13.20 -15.37 -5.57
N VAL A 232 -11.94 -14.93 -5.73
CA VAL A 232 -11.64 -13.52 -6.03
C VAL A 232 -12.18 -13.14 -7.40
N ASP A 233 -12.63 -11.90 -7.53
CA ASP A 233 -13.16 -11.37 -8.77
C ASP A 233 -12.10 -10.61 -9.59
N VAL A 234 -10.98 -10.26 -8.95
CA VAL A 234 -9.82 -9.56 -9.55
C VAL A 234 -8.53 -10.18 -9.01
N ALA A 235 -7.58 -10.45 -9.88
CA ALA A 235 -6.22 -10.84 -9.46
C ALA A 235 -5.41 -9.58 -9.16
N VAL A 236 -4.97 -9.40 -7.91
CA VAL A 236 -4.18 -8.22 -7.53
C VAL A 236 -2.86 -8.64 -6.90
N PHE A 237 -1.75 -8.16 -7.49
CA PHE A 237 -0.40 -8.42 -7.02
C PHE A 237 0.43 -7.13 -6.98
N HIS A 238 1.43 -7.11 -6.08
CA HIS A 238 2.36 -6.00 -5.89
C HIS A 238 3.80 -6.46 -6.16
N PRO A 239 4.25 -6.50 -7.43
CA PRO A 239 5.54 -7.08 -7.80
C PRO A 239 6.73 -6.16 -7.49
N TYR A 240 6.97 -5.92 -6.22
CA TYR A 240 8.15 -5.18 -5.77
C TYR A 240 9.45 -5.98 -5.96
N VAL A 241 10.29 -5.56 -6.89
CA VAL A 241 11.59 -6.14 -7.15
C VAL A 241 12.66 -5.42 -6.33
N TYR A 242 13.10 -6.03 -5.25
CA TYR A 242 14.07 -5.43 -4.34
C TYR A 242 15.51 -5.49 -4.92
N GLY A 243 15.99 -6.64 -5.37
CA GLY A 243 17.28 -6.79 -6.01
C GLY A 243 18.44 -6.21 -5.20
N VAL A 244 19.02 -5.10 -5.66
CA VAL A 244 20.11 -4.42 -4.95
C VAL A 244 19.70 -3.96 -3.55
N LEU A 245 18.45 -3.65 -3.34
CA LEU A 245 17.92 -3.30 -2.01
C LEU A 245 17.85 -4.53 -1.09
N ASP A 246 17.56 -5.75 -1.60
CA ASP A 246 17.68 -6.99 -0.81
C ASP A 246 19.12 -7.18 -0.31
N GLU A 247 20.15 -6.87 -1.13
CA GLU A 247 21.55 -6.91 -0.73
C GLU A 247 21.85 -5.91 0.39
N LEU A 248 21.37 -4.67 0.29
CA LEU A 248 21.52 -3.66 1.33
C LEU A 248 20.89 -4.13 2.65
N LEU A 249 19.62 -4.55 2.60
CA LEU A 249 18.89 -5.01 3.77
C LEU A 249 19.54 -6.21 4.46
N ALA A 250 20.11 -7.13 3.67
CA ALA A 250 20.84 -8.31 4.16
C ALA A 250 22.20 -7.94 4.73
N THR A 251 22.98 -7.07 4.05
CA THR A 251 24.31 -6.63 4.49
C THR A 251 24.24 -6.02 5.88
N PHE A 252 23.25 -5.18 6.13
CA PHE A 252 23.09 -4.46 7.39
C PHE A 252 22.14 -5.13 8.39
N ALA A 253 21.62 -6.32 8.09
CA ALA A 253 20.66 -7.07 8.92
C ALA A 253 19.44 -6.21 9.34
N ILE A 254 18.94 -5.36 8.43
CA ILE A 254 17.85 -4.42 8.75
C ILE A 254 16.55 -5.18 9.03
N ARG A 255 16.19 -6.15 8.18
CA ARG A 255 14.97 -6.97 8.31
C ARG A 255 15.20 -8.33 8.96
N ASP A 256 16.45 -8.79 9.07
CA ASP A 256 16.80 -10.08 9.65
C ASP A 256 16.90 -9.99 11.17
N ARG A 257 15.82 -10.36 11.86
CA ARG A 257 15.77 -10.37 13.33
C ARG A 257 16.61 -11.49 13.96
N GLY A 258 16.99 -12.52 13.21
CA GLY A 258 17.82 -13.64 13.66
C GLY A 258 19.31 -13.28 13.76
N ARG A 259 19.74 -12.17 13.14
CA ARG A 259 21.11 -11.66 13.17
C ARG A 259 21.21 -10.40 14.04
N PRO A 260 22.36 -10.18 14.71
CA PRO A 260 22.64 -8.89 15.35
C PRO A 260 22.54 -7.75 14.34
N PHE A 261 22.00 -6.60 14.76
CA PHE A 261 21.99 -5.40 13.93
C PHE A 261 23.41 -4.88 13.72
N ALA A 262 23.75 -4.56 12.50
CA ALA A 262 25.09 -4.14 12.12
C ALA A 262 25.34 -2.64 12.44
N GLN A 263 25.27 -2.24 13.71
CA GLN A 263 25.23 -0.84 14.15
C GLN A 263 26.40 -0.02 13.59
N GLU A 264 27.65 -0.47 13.72
CA GLU A 264 28.83 0.30 13.26
C GLU A 264 28.95 0.36 11.73
N PRO A 265 28.74 -0.73 10.97
CA PRO A 265 28.64 -0.63 9.50
C PRO A 265 27.53 0.32 9.03
N VAL A 266 26.32 0.21 9.62
CA VAL A 266 25.18 1.08 9.27
C VAL A 266 25.51 2.54 9.56
N ARG A 267 26.09 2.86 10.74
CA ARG A 267 26.51 4.21 11.10
C ARG A 267 27.50 4.78 10.10
N ARG A 268 28.52 4.01 9.71
CA ARG A 268 29.57 4.46 8.80
C ARG A 268 29.07 4.66 7.38
N GLU A 269 28.20 3.77 6.90
CA GLU A 269 27.86 3.69 5.47
C GLU A 269 26.51 4.34 5.12
N LEU A 270 25.57 4.34 6.04
CA LEU A 270 24.20 4.79 5.75
C LEU A 270 23.70 5.95 6.60
N LEU A 271 24.19 6.11 7.85
CA LEU A 271 23.59 7.10 8.74
C LEU A 271 24.26 8.47 8.65
N ARG A 272 23.47 9.50 8.90
CA ARG A 272 23.98 10.86 9.12
C ARG A 272 24.69 10.96 10.47
N PRO A 273 25.59 11.98 10.63
CA PRO A 273 26.23 12.25 11.91
C PRO A 273 25.23 12.50 13.03
N GLY A 274 25.57 12.02 14.24
CA GLY A 274 24.74 12.22 15.43
C GLY A 274 23.60 11.20 15.61
N ALA A 275 23.51 10.18 14.75
CA ALA A 275 22.55 9.09 14.95
C ALA A 275 22.82 8.37 16.28
N PRO A 276 21.81 8.19 17.15
CA PRO A 276 21.95 7.39 18.37
C PRO A 276 22.20 5.93 18.03
N ASP A 277 22.57 5.12 19.01
CA ASP A 277 22.50 3.68 18.83
C ASP A 277 21.06 3.21 18.75
N LEU A 278 20.80 2.13 18.02
CA LEU A 278 19.45 1.56 17.93
C LEU A 278 18.88 1.23 19.32
N ALA A 279 19.74 0.81 20.26
CA ALA A 279 19.32 0.49 21.62
C ALA A 279 18.82 1.72 22.40
N ASP A 280 19.34 2.89 22.06
CA ASP A 280 18.98 4.17 22.71
C ASP A 280 17.83 4.89 21.96
N TRP A 281 17.52 4.42 20.74
CA TRP A 281 16.42 4.94 19.93
C TRP A 281 15.11 4.26 20.35
N THR A 282 14.39 4.89 21.26
CA THR A 282 13.12 4.37 21.77
C THR A 282 12.07 5.47 21.83
N PRO A 283 10.85 5.21 21.35
CA PRO A 283 9.76 6.17 21.53
C PRO A 283 9.44 6.39 23.02
N PRO A 284 8.85 7.54 23.36
CA PRO A 284 8.29 7.75 24.69
C PRO A 284 7.36 6.60 25.09
N PRO A 285 7.25 6.26 26.38
CA PRO A 285 6.43 5.13 26.81
C PRO A 285 4.98 5.14 26.30
N GLY A 286 4.38 6.34 26.19
CA GLY A 286 3.02 6.52 25.67
C GLY A 286 2.85 6.20 24.18
N ASP A 287 3.94 6.25 23.40
CA ASP A 287 3.91 6.05 21.94
C ASP A 287 4.42 4.67 21.50
N ARG A 288 4.96 3.85 22.43
CA ARG A 288 5.54 2.54 22.09
C ARG A 288 4.54 1.62 21.38
N TRP A 289 3.28 1.66 21.76
CA TRP A 289 2.23 0.87 21.14
C TRP A 289 2.09 1.14 19.62
N ARG A 290 2.44 2.34 19.17
CA ARG A 290 2.35 2.72 17.76
C ARG A 290 3.35 1.95 16.90
N LEU A 291 4.55 1.64 17.43
CA LEU A 291 5.49 0.72 16.78
C LEU A 291 4.97 -0.74 16.78
N GLU A 292 4.16 -1.11 17.77
CA GLU A 292 3.51 -2.43 17.80
C GLU A 292 2.33 -2.51 16.83
N ALA A 293 1.69 -1.37 16.55
CA ALA A 293 0.57 -1.29 15.61
C ALA A 293 0.98 -1.42 14.14
N THR A 294 2.29 -1.41 13.82
CA THR A 294 2.81 -1.64 12.48
C THR A 294 3.52 -2.98 12.34
N THR A 295 3.51 -3.58 11.14
CA THR A 295 4.31 -4.76 10.80
C THR A 295 5.73 -4.40 10.36
N VAL A 296 6.02 -3.13 10.11
CA VAL A 296 7.37 -2.64 9.80
C VAL A 296 8.27 -2.75 11.04
N GLY A 297 9.44 -3.34 10.87
CA GLY A 297 10.35 -3.58 11.99
C GLY A 297 10.99 -2.29 12.52
N PRO A 298 11.19 -2.17 13.86
CA PRO A 298 11.82 -0.99 14.45
C PRO A 298 13.20 -0.64 13.87
N ARG A 299 14.00 -1.65 13.46
CA ARG A 299 15.30 -1.43 12.79
C ARG A 299 15.16 -0.67 11.48
N GLU A 300 14.14 -1.00 10.69
CA GLU A 300 13.89 -0.36 9.39
C GLU A 300 13.45 1.09 9.60
N ILE A 301 12.54 1.33 10.54
CA ILE A 301 12.10 2.69 10.90
C ILE A 301 13.29 3.53 11.38
N TYR A 302 14.11 2.98 12.30
CA TYR A 302 15.31 3.65 12.80
C TYR A 302 16.30 4.01 11.67
N VAL A 303 16.59 3.06 10.78
CA VAL A 303 17.54 3.29 9.69
C VAL A 303 17.01 4.36 8.75
N HIS A 304 15.73 4.36 8.40
CA HIS A 304 15.14 5.41 7.56
C HIS A 304 15.14 6.78 8.25
N ASP A 305 14.79 6.86 9.54
CA ASP A 305 14.79 8.12 10.29
C ASP A 305 16.17 8.76 10.38
N TRP A 306 17.22 7.94 10.44
CA TRP A 306 18.59 8.39 10.65
C TRP A 306 19.50 8.27 9.44
N CYS A 307 19.02 7.72 8.30
CA CYS A 307 19.86 7.64 7.11
C CYS A 307 20.23 9.01 6.55
N ASP A 308 21.33 9.01 5.85
CA ASP A 308 21.71 10.04 4.91
C ASP A 308 21.25 9.55 3.52
N PRO A 309 20.27 10.20 2.87
CA PRO A 309 19.77 9.76 1.58
C PRO A 309 20.85 9.65 0.50
N ASP A 310 21.81 10.58 0.49
CA ASP A 310 22.90 10.56 -0.50
C ASP A 310 23.81 9.34 -0.33
N ARG A 311 24.12 8.96 0.91
CA ARG A 311 24.90 7.74 1.19
C ARG A 311 24.14 6.47 0.84
N TRP A 312 22.83 6.45 1.14
CA TRP A 312 21.96 5.35 0.78
C TRP A 312 21.92 5.16 -0.74
N ASP A 313 21.68 6.25 -1.48
CA ASP A 313 21.67 6.24 -2.94
C ASP A 313 23.02 5.82 -3.52
N ALA A 314 24.14 6.39 -3.04
CA ALA A 314 25.48 6.02 -3.48
C ALA A 314 25.71 4.52 -3.32
N TRP A 315 25.32 3.94 -2.16
CA TRP A 315 25.45 2.51 -1.90
C TRP A 315 24.69 1.66 -2.92
N LEU A 316 23.46 2.06 -3.28
CA LEU A 316 22.63 1.38 -4.28
C LEU A 316 23.18 1.54 -5.70
N TYR A 317 23.51 2.77 -6.11
CA TYR A 317 24.01 3.04 -7.45
C TYR A 317 25.34 2.31 -7.74
N ASP A 318 26.26 2.27 -6.77
CA ASP A 318 27.55 1.56 -6.90
C ASP A 318 27.38 0.07 -7.22
N ARG A 319 26.27 -0.54 -6.80
CA ARG A 319 25.99 -1.97 -6.93
C ARG A 319 24.95 -2.33 -7.98
N TYR A 320 24.14 -1.34 -8.38
CA TYR A 320 23.01 -1.58 -9.26
C TYR A 320 23.36 -2.30 -10.56
N ALA A 321 24.50 -2.00 -11.16
CA ALA A 321 24.92 -2.63 -12.42
C ALA A 321 24.98 -4.17 -12.35
N MET A 322 25.29 -4.72 -11.18
CA MET A 322 25.34 -6.18 -10.95
C MET A 322 23.96 -6.80 -10.80
N HIS A 323 22.97 -6.02 -10.42
CA HIS A 323 21.59 -6.48 -10.15
C HIS A 323 20.62 -6.19 -11.29
N ARG A 324 20.93 -5.22 -12.15
CA ARG A 324 20.00 -4.66 -13.13
C ARG A 324 19.29 -5.72 -13.95
N LEU A 325 20.03 -6.58 -14.64
CA LEU A 325 19.43 -7.60 -15.52
C LEU A 325 18.55 -8.58 -14.75
N ALA A 326 18.99 -9.00 -13.56
CA ALA A 326 18.24 -9.92 -12.72
C ALA A 326 16.93 -9.26 -12.18
N MET A 327 16.98 -7.97 -11.85
CA MET A 327 15.80 -7.21 -11.44
C MET A 327 14.80 -7.08 -12.59
N GLU A 328 15.27 -6.70 -13.78
CA GLU A 328 14.44 -6.57 -14.99
C GLU A 328 13.78 -7.91 -15.38
N GLN A 329 14.53 -9.00 -15.38
CA GLN A 329 14.02 -10.34 -15.67
C GLN A 329 13.00 -10.81 -14.63
N ARG A 330 13.26 -10.55 -13.35
CA ARG A 330 12.34 -10.90 -12.27
C ARG A 330 11.01 -10.17 -12.41
N LEU A 331 11.04 -8.87 -12.74
CA LEU A 331 9.83 -8.08 -12.98
C LEU A 331 8.99 -8.71 -14.10
N THR A 332 9.59 -8.96 -15.27
CA THR A 332 8.90 -9.58 -16.41
C THR A 332 8.32 -10.95 -16.03
N THR A 333 9.12 -11.82 -15.40
CA THR A 333 8.65 -13.16 -14.99
C THR A 333 7.50 -13.10 -13.98
N TRP A 334 7.52 -12.17 -13.06
CA TRP A 334 6.43 -12.02 -12.09
C TRP A 334 5.15 -11.50 -12.75
N ILE A 335 5.25 -10.54 -13.67
CA ILE A 335 4.12 -10.04 -14.44
C ILE A 335 3.50 -11.17 -15.28
N GLU A 336 4.33 -11.98 -15.94
CA GLU A 336 3.87 -13.14 -16.72
C GLU A 336 3.20 -14.20 -15.84
N ALA A 337 3.81 -14.56 -14.70
CA ALA A 337 3.22 -15.53 -13.77
C ALA A 337 1.88 -15.06 -13.17
N ALA A 338 1.75 -13.76 -12.91
CA ALA A 338 0.49 -13.16 -12.47
C ALA A 338 -0.57 -13.22 -13.58
N ALA A 339 -0.18 -12.94 -14.83
CA ALA A 339 -1.07 -12.99 -15.99
C ALA A 339 -1.55 -14.43 -16.27
N ASP A 340 -0.65 -15.41 -16.21
CA ASP A 340 -0.99 -16.82 -16.38
C ASP A 340 -2.00 -17.30 -15.32
N TRP A 341 -1.78 -16.89 -14.06
CA TRP A 341 -2.69 -17.22 -12.97
C TRP A 341 -4.07 -16.57 -13.16
N ALA A 342 -4.10 -15.28 -13.51
CA ALA A 342 -5.34 -14.54 -13.73
C ALA A 342 -6.14 -15.12 -14.91
N ALA A 343 -5.47 -15.42 -16.03
CA ALA A 343 -6.07 -16.06 -17.19
C ALA A 343 -6.63 -17.45 -16.86
N GLY A 344 -5.85 -18.28 -16.14
CA GLY A 344 -6.27 -19.59 -15.68
C GLY A 344 -7.45 -19.57 -14.69
N SER A 345 -7.62 -18.44 -13.98
CA SER A 345 -8.75 -18.21 -13.06
C SER A 345 -9.92 -17.48 -13.72
N GLY A 346 -9.76 -16.95 -14.93
CA GLY A 346 -10.79 -16.23 -15.68
C GLY A 346 -11.15 -14.87 -15.06
N VAL A 347 -10.20 -14.20 -14.42
CA VAL A 347 -10.39 -12.90 -13.75
C VAL A 347 -9.45 -11.83 -14.31
N PRO A 348 -9.84 -10.55 -14.29
CA PRO A 348 -8.94 -9.46 -14.69
C PRO A 348 -7.74 -9.33 -13.76
N LEU A 349 -6.61 -8.88 -14.31
CA LEU A 349 -5.35 -8.66 -13.59
C LEU A 349 -5.14 -7.19 -13.29
N VAL A 350 -4.73 -6.87 -12.05
CA VAL A 350 -4.35 -5.53 -11.61
C VAL A 350 -3.02 -5.58 -10.85
N PHE A 351 -2.15 -4.60 -11.11
CA PHE A 351 -0.97 -4.33 -10.30
C PHE A 351 -1.24 -3.07 -9.46
N GLY A 352 -1.58 -3.28 -8.19
CA GLY A 352 -2.04 -2.24 -7.27
C GLY A 352 -0.92 -1.42 -6.63
N GLU A 353 0.30 -1.97 -6.59
CA GLU A 353 1.54 -1.35 -6.11
C GLU A 353 2.75 -1.92 -6.87
N GLY A 354 3.86 -1.22 -6.89
CA GLY A 354 5.13 -1.61 -7.49
C GLY A 354 6.06 -0.40 -7.68
N TRP A 355 7.25 -0.54 -8.18
CA TRP A 355 7.85 -1.74 -8.80
C TRP A 355 9.21 -2.07 -8.16
N ILE A 356 9.88 -1.04 -7.63
CA ILE A 356 11.10 -1.17 -6.83
C ILE A 356 10.69 -1.13 -5.35
N GLY A 357 11.48 -1.76 -4.48
CA GLY A 357 11.27 -1.68 -3.04
C GLY A 357 11.65 -0.31 -2.47
N TYR A 358 11.26 -0.05 -1.25
CA TYR A 358 11.27 1.26 -0.62
C TYR A 358 12.68 1.79 -0.33
N THR A 359 12.92 3.04 -0.72
CA THR A 359 14.08 3.84 -0.31
C THR A 359 13.66 4.93 0.67
N PRO A 360 14.60 5.53 1.43
CA PRO A 360 14.28 6.62 2.35
C PRO A 360 13.65 7.82 1.65
N LEU A 361 12.91 8.62 2.41
CA LEU A 361 12.40 9.89 1.93
C LEU A 361 13.56 10.77 1.41
N HIS A 362 13.38 11.40 0.26
CA HIS A 362 14.38 12.18 -0.48
C HIS A 362 15.50 11.36 -1.16
N GLY A 363 15.49 10.03 -1.11
CA GLY A 363 16.34 9.20 -1.94
C GLY A 363 15.93 9.27 -3.42
N THR A 364 16.91 9.24 -4.33
CA THR A 364 16.68 9.37 -5.79
C THR A 364 16.72 8.04 -6.54
N PHE A 365 17.15 6.95 -5.91
CA PHE A 365 17.25 5.65 -6.58
C PHE A 365 15.89 5.18 -7.11
N GLU A 366 14.86 5.27 -6.28
CA GLU A 366 13.49 4.86 -6.63
C GLU A 366 12.74 5.93 -7.43
N GLU A 367 12.97 7.21 -7.15
CA GLU A 367 12.26 8.34 -7.76
C GLU A 367 13.06 9.06 -8.85
N GLY A 368 14.23 8.56 -9.20
CA GLY A 368 15.10 9.10 -10.25
C GLY A 368 15.14 8.22 -11.50
N PRO A 369 16.26 8.25 -12.25
CA PRO A 369 16.35 7.59 -13.55
C PRO A 369 16.15 6.07 -13.51
N VAL A 370 16.62 5.39 -12.46
CA VAL A 370 16.43 3.95 -12.31
C VAL A 370 14.95 3.63 -12.09
N GLY A 371 14.31 4.31 -11.14
CA GLY A 371 12.87 4.13 -10.90
C GLY A 371 12.02 4.45 -12.11
N ALA A 372 12.30 5.56 -12.81
CA ALA A 372 11.58 5.93 -14.04
C ALA A 372 11.71 4.84 -15.14
N ALA A 373 12.91 4.26 -15.31
CA ALA A 373 13.09 3.16 -16.26
C ALA A 373 12.28 1.91 -15.87
N PHE A 374 12.21 1.60 -14.57
CA PHE A 374 11.37 0.51 -14.07
C PHE A 374 9.88 0.78 -14.25
N CYS A 375 9.41 2.02 -14.03
CA CYS A 375 8.02 2.41 -14.26
C CYS A 375 7.61 2.15 -15.73
N ARG A 376 8.41 2.64 -16.69
CA ARG A 376 8.15 2.43 -18.13
C ARG A 376 8.07 0.95 -18.48
N ARG A 377 9.11 0.19 -18.10
CA ARG A 377 9.16 -1.25 -18.35
C ARG A 377 7.98 -1.99 -17.73
N ALA A 378 7.64 -1.70 -16.48
CA ALA A 378 6.57 -2.38 -15.81
C ALA A 378 5.19 -2.10 -16.42
N VAL A 379 4.96 -0.86 -16.83
CA VAL A 379 3.70 -0.49 -17.50
C VAL A 379 3.64 -1.08 -18.90
N GLU A 380 4.74 -1.08 -19.68
CA GLU A 380 4.83 -1.77 -20.97
C GLU A 380 4.53 -3.26 -20.85
N GLU A 381 5.13 -3.94 -19.89
CA GLU A 381 4.87 -5.37 -19.62
C GLU A 381 3.43 -5.60 -19.15
N SER A 382 2.89 -4.72 -18.32
CA SER A 382 1.48 -4.79 -17.86
C SER A 382 0.51 -4.64 -19.04
N ALA A 383 0.77 -3.71 -19.95
CA ALA A 383 0.00 -3.54 -21.18
C ALA A 383 0.12 -4.76 -22.09
N ARG A 384 1.35 -5.29 -22.28
CA ARG A 384 1.63 -6.47 -23.11
C ARG A 384 0.86 -7.71 -22.67
N VAL A 385 0.74 -7.94 -21.37
CA VAL A 385 -0.03 -9.08 -20.83
C VAL A 385 -1.54 -8.79 -20.72
N GLY A 386 -1.99 -7.60 -21.13
CA GLY A 386 -3.40 -7.24 -21.11
C GLY A 386 -3.96 -6.94 -19.72
N ALA A 387 -3.13 -6.52 -18.76
CA ALA A 387 -3.61 -6.15 -17.42
C ALA A 387 -4.76 -5.14 -17.49
N TRP A 388 -5.78 -5.32 -16.67
CA TRP A 388 -6.91 -4.39 -16.59
C TRP A 388 -6.50 -3.09 -15.90
N GLY A 389 -5.59 -3.14 -14.93
CA GLY A 389 -5.09 -1.95 -14.26
C GLY A 389 -3.65 -2.07 -13.79
N ALA A 390 -2.97 -0.93 -13.72
CA ALA A 390 -1.65 -0.83 -13.13
C ALA A 390 -1.39 0.57 -12.56
N VAL A 391 -0.54 0.63 -11.52
CA VAL A 391 0.08 1.89 -11.08
C VAL A 391 1.21 2.27 -12.02
N VAL A 392 1.53 3.57 -12.13
CA VAL A 392 2.82 4.00 -12.71
C VAL A 392 3.96 3.53 -11.80
N CYS A 393 3.84 3.80 -10.51
CA CYS A 393 4.52 3.15 -9.40
C CYS A 393 3.85 3.58 -8.09
N SER A 394 4.23 2.98 -6.96
CA SER A 394 3.69 3.33 -5.65
C SER A 394 3.96 4.77 -5.24
N ASN A 395 5.04 5.38 -5.75
CA ASN A 395 5.44 6.76 -5.40
C ASN A 395 4.94 7.81 -6.41
N ALA A 396 4.19 7.41 -7.42
CA ALA A 396 3.54 8.34 -8.37
C ALA A 396 2.18 8.78 -7.81
N ALA A 397 2.22 9.53 -6.71
CA ALA A 397 1.05 9.99 -5.97
C ALA A 397 1.32 11.37 -5.31
N PRO A 398 0.27 12.13 -4.96
CA PRO A 398 0.39 13.51 -4.49
C PRO A 398 1.33 13.72 -3.29
N GLN A 399 1.48 12.71 -2.44
CA GLN A 399 2.32 12.75 -1.24
C GLN A 399 3.81 12.48 -1.51
N HIS A 400 4.22 12.18 -2.73
CA HIS A 400 5.59 11.79 -3.07
C HIS A 400 6.25 12.74 -4.08
N PRO A 401 7.59 12.91 -4.04
CA PRO A 401 8.32 13.76 -4.99
C PRO A 401 8.13 13.38 -6.46
N MET A 402 7.99 12.09 -6.78
CA MET A 402 7.74 11.63 -8.17
C MET A 402 6.46 12.20 -8.78
N TRP A 403 5.52 12.68 -7.96
CA TRP A 403 4.33 13.38 -8.46
C TRP A 403 4.65 14.56 -9.38
N GLN A 404 5.83 15.17 -9.21
CA GLN A 404 6.29 16.29 -10.02
C GLN A 404 6.75 15.87 -11.43
N ASP A 405 7.06 14.58 -11.66
CA ASP A 405 7.38 14.08 -13.02
C ASP A 405 6.08 13.76 -13.80
N ILE A 406 5.41 14.83 -14.21
CA ILE A 406 4.14 14.74 -14.96
C ILE A 406 4.35 14.02 -16.31
N ALA A 407 5.51 14.21 -16.94
CA ALA A 407 5.81 13.63 -18.25
C ALA A 407 5.84 12.09 -18.17
N LEU A 408 6.56 11.54 -17.19
CA LEU A 408 6.62 10.10 -16.94
C LEU A 408 5.24 9.51 -16.69
N GLN A 409 4.44 10.17 -15.85
CA GLN A 409 3.11 9.67 -15.48
C GLN A 409 2.16 9.66 -16.69
N ARG A 410 2.16 10.73 -17.48
CA ARG A 410 1.35 10.79 -18.72
C ARG A 410 1.76 9.74 -19.74
N GLU A 411 3.07 9.58 -19.97
CA GLU A 411 3.64 8.57 -20.85
C GLU A 411 3.19 7.16 -20.43
N CYS A 412 3.42 6.79 -19.19
CA CYS A 412 3.07 5.47 -18.65
C CYS A 412 1.55 5.22 -18.70
N ASN A 413 0.73 6.18 -18.26
CA ASN A 413 -0.72 6.04 -18.30
C ASN A 413 -1.27 5.95 -19.74
N ALA A 414 -0.65 6.61 -20.73
CA ALA A 414 -1.00 6.47 -22.13
C ALA A 414 -0.67 5.07 -22.66
N VAL A 415 0.50 4.53 -22.34
CA VAL A 415 0.91 3.16 -22.74
C VAL A 415 -0.04 2.11 -22.18
N LEU A 416 -0.51 2.23 -20.95
CA LEU A 416 -1.44 1.28 -20.35
C LEU A 416 -2.81 1.31 -21.04
N ARG A 417 -3.25 2.48 -21.48
CA ARG A 417 -4.56 2.64 -22.16
C ARG A 417 -4.55 2.17 -23.62
N GLY A 418 -3.41 2.14 -24.27
CA GLY A 418 -3.21 1.74 -25.67
C GLY A 418 -3.31 2.90 -26.64
#